data_5c42ad2bb687e56768631af564bdfc6a
#
_entry.id   5c42ad2bb687e56768631af564bdfc6a
#
_cell.length_a   1.000
_cell.length_b   1.000
_cell.length_c   1.000
_cell.angle_alpha   90.00
_cell.angle_beta   90.00
_cell.angle_gamma   90.00
#
_symmetry.space_group_name_H-M   'P 1'
#
loop_
_entity.id
_entity.type
_entity.pdbx_description
1 polymer ?
#
loop_
_entity_poly.entity_id
_entity_poly.type
_entity_poly.pdbx_seq_one_letter_code
_entity_poly.pdbx_strand_id
1 'polypeptide(L)'
;MTMLESAMAEIALWELFAQARGANATVFLATVIAVWIAARFSSVMLEKGANTLGKLLCTAFAIGVFLLGFNLGGWISATYEGHAGALAALDVANGTIDIGAGSKQYIENLASGGTMIGSIGAWLFYVAGLLIAVLPLWISPKD
;
A
#
# COMPACT_ATOMS: atom_id res chain seq x y z
N MET A 1 10.87 4.19 34.31
CA MET A 1 10.87 5.32 33.38
C MET A 1 10.10 6.47 34.02
N THR A 2 10.54 7.71 33.88
CA THR A 2 9.76 8.89 34.34
C THR A 2 8.63 9.19 33.37
N MET A 3 7.61 9.92 33.81
CA MET A 3 6.50 10.34 32.96
C MET A 3 6.99 11.15 31.74
N LEU A 4 8.01 11.98 31.90
CA LEU A 4 8.59 12.77 30.81
C LEU A 4 9.30 11.88 29.79
N GLU A 5 10.10 10.91 30.24
CA GLU A 5 10.78 9.95 29.35
C GLU A 5 9.78 9.11 28.55
N SER A 6 8.70 8.66 29.19
CA SER A 6 7.62 7.94 28.53
C SER A 6 6.94 8.79 27.43
N ALA A 7 6.58 10.02 27.75
CA ALA A 7 5.96 10.94 26.80
C ALA A 7 6.89 11.25 25.61
N MET A 8 8.18 11.45 25.85
CA MET A 8 9.16 11.69 24.78
C MET A 8 9.34 10.45 23.89
N ALA A 9 9.37 9.25 24.49
CA ALA A 9 9.45 8.01 23.70
C ALA A 9 8.21 7.79 22.84
N GLU A 10 7.03 8.08 23.37
CA GLU A 10 5.77 8.00 22.63
C GLU A 10 5.74 8.98 21.44
N ILE A 11 6.16 10.24 21.65
CA ILE A 11 6.27 11.23 20.59
C ILE A 11 7.23 10.76 19.49
N ALA A 12 8.41 10.24 19.87
CA ALA A 12 9.37 9.73 18.91
C ALA A 12 8.82 8.57 18.07
N LEU A 13 8.02 7.67 18.65
CA LEU A 13 7.35 6.60 17.91
C LEU A 13 6.34 7.17 16.90
N TRP A 14 5.58 8.19 17.26
CA TRP A 14 4.65 8.86 16.34
C TRP A 14 5.37 9.59 15.21
N GLU A 15 6.51 10.23 15.47
CA GLU A 15 7.34 10.88 14.44
C GLU A 15 7.87 9.85 13.43
N LEU A 16 8.42 8.72 13.90
CA LEU A 16 8.88 7.64 13.04
C LEU A 16 7.74 7.07 12.18
N PHE A 17 6.56 6.90 12.78
CA PHE A 17 5.38 6.44 12.06
C PHE A 17 4.92 7.44 10.99
N ALA A 18 4.92 8.74 11.29
CA ALA A 18 4.59 9.77 10.32
C ALA A 18 5.56 9.78 9.12
N GLN A 19 6.86 9.59 9.36
CA GLN A 19 7.87 9.46 8.31
C GLN A 19 7.63 8.21 7.45
N ALA A 20 7.37 7.05 8.07
CA ALA A 20 7.09 5.81 7.38
C ALA A 20 5.81 5.92 6.53
N ARG A 21 4.76 6.57 7.03
CA ARG A 21 3.54 6.85 6.25
C ARG A 21 3.80 7.75 5.06
N GLY A 22 4.65 8.77 5.21
CA GLY A 22 5.06 9.64 4.11
C GLY A 22 5.77 8.86 3.01
N ALA A 23 6.71 7.98 3.37
CA ALA A 23 7.38 7.09 2.43
C ALA A 23 6.39 6.15 1.73
N ASN A 24 5.50 5.49 2.47
CA ASN A 24 4.48 4.61 1.91
C ASN A 24 3.54 5.35 0.93
N ALA A 25 3.13 6.58 1.25
CA ALA A 25 2.30 7.40 0.37
C ALA A 25 3.01 7.72 -0.96
N THR A 26 4.31 8.00 -0.92
CA THR A 26 5.12 8.26 -2.12
C THR A 26 5.20 7.01 -3.01
N VAL A 27 5.46 5.84 -2.43
CA VAL A 27 5.52 4.58 -3.19
C VAL A 27 4.14 4.20 -3.73
N PHE A 28 3.07 4.43 -2.97
CA PHE A 28 1.70 4.24 -3.45
C PHE A 28 1.40 5.12 -4.67
N LEU A 29 1.73 6.40 -4.62
CA LEU A 29 1.56 7.31 -5.76
C LEU A 29 2.35 6.85 -6.98
N ALA A 30 3.60 6.42 -6.81
CA ALA A 30 4.41 5.85 -7.88
C ALA A 30 3.75 4.61 -8.51
N THR A 31 3.11 3.77 -7.70
CA THR A 31 2.40 2.57 -8.19
C THR A 31 1.15 2.95 -8.98
N VAL A 32 0.38 3.96 -8.55
CA VAL A 32 -0.77 4.50 -9.31
C VAL A 32 -0.32 5.00 -10.68
N ILE A 33 0.79 5.74 -10.74
CA ILE A 33 1.38 6.19 -12.00
C ILE A 33 1.82 5.00 -12.87
N ALA A 34 2.42 3.96 -12.29
CA ALA A 34 2.83 2.76 -13.02
C ALA A 34 1.64 2.01 -13.63
N VAL A 35 0.50 1.92 -12.94
CA VAL A 35 -0.75 1.36 -13.50
C VAL A 35 -1.21 2.16 -14.72
N TRP A 36 -1.18 3.49 -14.64
CA TRP A 36 -1.53 4.36 -15.75
C TRP A 36 -0.57 4.17 -16.94
N ILE A 37 0.74 4.08 -16.69
CA ILE A 37 1.77 3.83 -17.72
C ILE A 37 1.52 2.47 -18.40
N ALA A 38 1.20 1.42 -17.64
CA ALA A 38 0.91 0.10 -18.18
C ALA A 38 -0.29 0.14 -19.15
N ALA A 39 -1.37 0.79 -18.77
CA ALA A 39 -2.54 0.99 -19.61
C ALA A 39 -2.21 1.83 -20.87
N ARG A 40 -1.42 2.88 -20.72
CA ARG A 40 -1.02 3.74 -21.84
C ARG A 40 -0.11 3.00 -22.83
N PHE A 41 0.82 2.19 -22.36
CA PHE A 41 1.65 1.37 -23.25
C PHE A 41 0.82 0.42 -24.09
N SER A 42 -0.16 -0.24 -23.49
CA SER A 42 -1.07 -1.13 -24.19
C SER A 42 -1.86 -0.41 -25.28
N SER A 43 -2.42 0.76 -24.99
CA SER A 43 -3.13 1.59 -25.98
C SER A 43 -2.23 1.98 -27.16
N VAL A 44 -1.03 2.48 -26.89
CA VAL A 44 -0.07 2.89 -27.93
C VAL A 44 0.37 1.70 -28.78
N MET A 45 0.58 0.54 -28.16
CA MET A 45 0.97 -0.67 -28.88
C MET A 45 -0.15 -1.14 -29.83
N LEU A 46 -1.41 -1.05 -29.44
CA LEU A 46 -2.55 -1.35 -30.28
C LEU A 46 -2.65 -0.39 -31.47
N GLU A 47 -2.55 0.91 -31.22
CA GLU A 47 -2.57 1.95 -32.26
C GLU A 47 -1.48 1.75 -33.33
N LYS A 48 -0.31 1.23 -32.92
CA LYS A 48 0.85 0.97 -33.80
C LYS A 48 0.89 -0.43 -34.42
N GLY A 49 -0.12 -1.26 -34.19
CA GLY A 49 -0.17 -2.61 -34.74
C GLY A 49 0.86 -3.54 -34.09
N ALA A 50 0.85 -3.64 -32.77
CA ALA A 50 1.78 -4.45 -31.99
C ALA A 50 1.91 -5.89 -32.48
N ASN A 51 3.14 -6.34 -32.66
CA ASN A 51 3.45 -7.75 -32.85
C ASN A 51 3.31 -8.54 -31.54
N THR A 52 3.36 -9.86 -31.62
CA THR A 52 3.19 -10.77 -30.48
C THR A 52 4.22 -10.48 -29.36
N LEU A 53 5.48 -10.16 -29.69
CA LEU A 53 6.50 -9.83 -28.70
C LEU A 53 6.14 -8.54 -27.92
N GLY A 54 5.68 -7.50 -28.63
CA GLY A 54 5.24 -6.27 -27.98
C GLY A 54 4.08 -6.50 -27.02
N LYS A 55 3.08 -7.31 -27.42
CA LYS A 55 1.96 -7.70 -26.55
C LYS A 55 2.43 -8.44 -25.31
N LEU A 56 3.36 -9.39 -25.45
CA LEU A 56 3.93 -10.13 -24.32
C LEU A 56 4.69 -9.22 -23.35
N LEU A 57 5.49 -8.28 -23.85
CA LEU A 57 6.23 -7.33 -23.01
C LEU A 57 5.29 -6.40 -22.23
N CYS A 58 4.25 -5.86 -22.87
CA CYS A 58 3.25 -5.03 -22.19
C CYS A 58 2.49 -5.85 -21.13
N THR A 59 2.13 -7.09 -21.45
CA THR A 59 1.46 -7.98 -20.48
C THR A 59 2.36 -8.28 -19.29
N ALA A 60 3.63 -8.62 -19.52
CA ALA A 60 4.59 -8.87 -18.44
C ALA A 60 4.80 -7.64 -17.55
N PHE A 61 4.90 -6.45 -18.15
CA PHE A 61 5.00 -5.19 -17.41
C PHE A 61 3.75 -4.93 -16.55
N ALA A 62 2.54 -5.10 -17.12
CA ALA A 62 1.29 -4.91 -16.39
C ALA A 62 1.15 -5.90 -15.21
N ILE A 63 1.54 -7.16 -15.40
CA ILE A 63 1.57 -8.16 -14.31
C ILE A 63 2.58 -7.74 -13.24
N GLY A 64 3.78 -7.29 -13.63
CA GLY A 64 4.79 -6.79 -12.70
C GLY A 64 4.29 -5.64 -11.83
N VAL A 65 3.60 -4.66 -12.43
CA VAL A 65 2.98 -3.54 -11.72
C VAL A 65 1.89 -4.03 -10.75
N PHE A 66 1.07 -4.98 -11.17
CA PHE A 66 0.04 -5.59 -10.31
C PHE A 66 0.66 -6.28 -9.09
N LEU A 67 1.67 -7.12 -9.30
CA LEU A 67 2.34 -7.85 -8.21
C LEU A 67 3.07 -6.90 -7.25
N LEU A 68 3.72 -5.86 -7.77
CA LEU A 68 4.35 -4.83 -6.95
C LEU A 68 3.34 -4.09 -6.08
N GLY A 69 2.22 -3.67 -6.67
CA GLY A 69 1.16 -2.98 -5.94
C GLY A 69 0.53 -3.85 -4.86
N PHE A 70 0.35 -5.13 -5.15
CA PHE A 70 -0.16 -6.08 -4.17
C PHE A 70 0.79 -6.26 -2.97
N ASN A 71 2.09 -6.37 -3.24
CA ASN A 71 3.12 -6.47 -2.20
C ASN A 71 3.21 -5.20 -1.35
N LEU A 72 3.03 -4.03 -1.96
CA LEU A 72 3.01 -2.75 -1.27
C LEU A 72 1.90 -2.68 -0.20
N GLY A 73 0.73 -3.27 -0.46
CA GLY A 73 -0.35 -3.38 0.54
C GLY A 73 0.12 -4.08 1.82
N GLY A 74 0.87 -5.17 1.69
CA GLY A 74 1.47 -5.88 2.83
C GLY A 74 2.48 -5.02 3.61
N TRP A 75 3.33 -4.26 2.93
CA TRP A 75 4.28 -3.35 3.59
C TRP A 75 3.60 -2.22 4.34
N ILE A 76 2.53 -1.66 3.76
CA ILE A 76 1.72 -0.65 4.44
C ILE A 76 1.11 -1.24 5.72
N SER A 77 0.47 -2.40 5.65
CA SER A 77 -0.10 -3.08 6.82
C SER A 77 0.97 -3.34 7.90
N ALA A 78 2.13 -3.86 7.50
CA ALA A 78 3.25 -4.10 8.43
C ALA A 78 3.74 -2.81 9.12
N THR A 79 3.68 -1.65 8.44
CA THR A 79 4.01 -0.35 9.05
C THR A 79 3.03 0.00 10.17
N TYR A 80 1.74 -0.20 9.97
CA TYR A 80 0.72 0.07 10.98
C TYR A 80 0.80 -0.90 12.16
N GLU A 81 0.93 -2.20 11.86
CA GLU A 81 1.07 -3.25 12.88
C GLU A 81 2.34 -3.08 13.71
N GLY A 82 3.46 -2.77 13.05
CA GLY A 82 4.74 -2.52 13.72
C GLY A 82 4.67 -1.31 14.66
N HIS A 83 4.00 -0.23 14.26
CA HIS A 83 3.80 0.93 15.12
C HIS A 83 2.92 0.61 16.34
N ALA A 84 1.81 -0.10 16.14
CA ALA A 84 0.95 -0.53 17.26
C ALA A 84 1.70 -1.45 18.22
N GLY A 85 2.51 -2.38 17.71
CA GLY A 85 3.37 -3.24 18.51
C GLY A 85 4.41 -2.47 19.31
N ALA A 86 5.03 -1.43 18.73
CA ALA A 86 6.00 -0.58 19.43
C ALA A 86 5.34 0.24 20.55
N LEU A 87 4.13 0.78 20.31
CA LEU A 87 3.36 1.49 21.34
C LEU A 87 2.95 0.56 22.48
N ALA A 88 2.48 -0.65 22.17
CA ALA A 88 2.13 -1.65 23.19
C ALA A 88 3.34 -2.09 24.00
N ALA A 89 4.51 -2.25 23.37
CA ALA A 89 5.75 -2.56 24.07
C ALA A 89 6.19 -1.42 24.99
N LEU A 90 6.01 -0.17 24.58
CA LEU A 90 6.27 1.01 25.41
C LEU A 90 5.35 1.04 26.64
N ASP A 91 4.06 0.77 26.46
CA ASP A 91 3.08 0.73 27.56
C ASP A 91 3.48 -0.30 28.63
N VAL A 92 3.86 -1.51 28.18
CA VAL A 92 4.36 -2.56 29.09
C VAL A 92 5.65 -2.14 29.80
N ALA A 93 6.60 -1.52 29.09
CA ALA A 93 7.87 -1.08 29.64
C ALA A 93 7.73 0.07 30.66
N ASN A 94 6.70 0.87 30.54
CA ASN A 94 6.39 1.98 31.45
C ASN A 94 5.87 1.52 32.82
N GLY A 95 5.37 0.31 32.96
CA GLY A 95 4.82 -0.25 34.19
C GLY A 95 3.53 0.44 34.64
N THR A 96 3.61 1.40 35.55
CA THR A 96 2.42 2.11 36.08
C THR A 96 2.09 3.41 35.35
N ILE A 97 2.90 3.79 34.36
CA ILE A 97 2.69 5.01 33.57
C ILE A 97 2.07 4.62 32.25
N ASP A 98 0.80 4.92 32.07
CA ASP A 98 0.09 4.63 30.82
C ASP A 98 0.59 5.50 29.65
N ILE A 99 0.61 4.95 28.44
CA ILE A 99 0.74 5.74 27.21
C ILE A 99 -0.52 6.59 27.01
N GLY A 100 -0.43 7.58 26.13
CA GLY A 100 -1.54 8.49 25.86
C GLY A 100 -2.82 7.78 25.37
N ALA A 101 -3.98 8.34 25.68
CA ALA A 101 -5.27 7.77 25.30
C ALA A 101 -5.40 7.57 23.79
N GLY A 102 -4.82 8.45 22.97
CA GLY A 102 -4.80 8.33 21.51
C GLY A 102 -4.02 7.10 21.04
N SER A 103 -2.90 6.79 21.68
CA SER A 103 -2.09 5.60 21.39
C SER A 103 -2.81 4.31 21.78
N LYS A 104 -3.50 4.28 22.92
CA LYS A 104 -4.36 3.15 23.32
C LYS A 104 -5.48 2.91 22.32
N GLN A 105 -6.19 3.97 21.94
CA GLN A 105 -7.25 3.88 20.94
C GLN A 105 -6.73 3.41 19.57
N TYR A 106 -5.52 3.82 19.18
CA TYR A 106 -4.90 3.38 17.94
C TYR A 106 -4.64 1.86 17.97
N ILE A 107 -4.09 1.34 19.06
CA ILE A 107 -3.85 -0.11 19.25
C ILE A 107 -5.17 -0.88 19.16
N GLU A 108 -6.20 -0.44 19.87
CA GLU A 108 -7.54 -1.07 19.89
C GLU A 108 -8.19 -1.07 18.50
N ASN A 109 -8.14 0.06 17.77
CA ASN A 109 -8.70 0.17 16.44
C ASN A 109 -8.00 -0.77 15.43
N LEU A 110 -6.69 -0.93 15.56
CA LEU A 110 -5.95 -1.84 14.69
C LEU A 110 -6.26 -3.31 15.04
N ALA A 111 -6.36 -3.66 16.32
CA ALA A 111 -6.71 -5.00 16.78
C ALA A 111 -8.13 -5.42 16.35
N SER A 112 -9.07 -4.47 16.22
CA SER A 112 -10.43 -4.73 15.74
C SER A 112 -10.53 -5.05 14.24
N GLY A 113 -9.41 -5.01 13.51
CA GLY A 113 -9.34 -5.25 12.07
C GLY A 113 -9.64 -4.00 11.26
N GLY A 114 -8.73 -3.66 10.34
CA GLY A 114 -8.95 -2.55 9.41
C GLY A 114 -10.23 -2.73 8.58
N THR A 115 -10.77 -1.67 8.02
CA THR A 115 -12.02 -1.73 7.26
C THR A 115 -11.86 -2.66 6.05
N MET A 116 -12.69 -3.69 5.96
CA MET A 116 -12.80 -4.61 4.82
C MET A 116 -12.95 -3.86 3.49
N ILE A 117 -13.60 -2.68 3.52
CA ILE A 117 -13.80 -1.78 2.38
C ILE A 117 -12.46 -1.32 1.78
N GLY A 118 -11.45 -1.00 2.59
CA GLY A 118 -10.14 -0.59 2.10
C GLY A 118 -9.43 -1.70 1.31
N SER A 119 -9.51 -2.93 1.79
CA SER A 119 -8.95 -4.10 1.12
C SER A 119 -9.65 -4.39 -0.21
N ILE A 120 -10.99 -4.33 -0.26
CA ILE A 120 -11.77 -4.51 -1.49
C ILE A 120 -11.42 -3.41 -2.50
N GLY A 121 -11.33 -2.15 -2.07
CA GLY A 121 -10.96 -1.03 -2.94
C GLY A 121 -9.59 -1.19 -3.57
N ALA A 122 -8.60 -1.62 -2.81
CA ALA A 122 -7.25 -1.90 -3.32
C ALA A 122 -7.26 -3.04 -4.36
N TRP A 123 -7.96 -4.14 -4.07
CA TRP A 123 -8.13 -5.25 -4.99
C TRP A 123 -8.79 -4.81 -6.30
N LEU A 124 -9.90 -4.10 -6.23
CA LEU A 124 -10.60 -3.61 -7.42
C LEU A 124 -9.70 -2.69 -8.25
N PHE A 125 -8.95 -1.80 -7.61
CA PHE A 125 -8.04 -0.88 -8.31
C PHE A 125 -6.97 -1.65 -9.09
N TYR A 126 -6.26 -2.57 -8.46
CA TYR A 126 -5.17 -3.30 -9.12
C TYR A 126 -5.67 -4.29 -10.16
N VAL A 127 -6.76 -5.01 -9.89
CA VAL A 127 -7.36 -5.94 -10.84
C VAL A 127 -7.92 -5.20 -12.05
N ALA A 128 -8.66 -4.11 -11.85
CA ALA A 128 -9.16 -3.29 -12.95
C ALA A 128 -8.03 -2.69 -13.77
N GLY A 129 -6.97 -2.18 -13.14
CA GLY A 129 -5.79 -1.65 -13.81
C GLY A 129 -5.09 -2.71 -14.68
N LEU A 130 -4.93 -3.93 -14.15
CA LEU A 130 -4.38 -5.06 -14.92
C LEU A 130 -5.26 -5.41 -16.11
N LEU A 131 -6.57 -5.53 -15.91
CA LEU A 131 -7.51 -5.87 -16.99
C LEU A 131 -7.54 -4.80 -18.08
N ILE A 132 -7.57 -3.52 -17.72
CA ILE A 132 -7.52 -2.39 -18.66
C ILE A 132 -6.22 -2.42 -19.48
N ALA A 133 -5.10 -2.79 -18.87
CA ALA A 133 -3.82 -2.87 -19.55
C ALA A 133 -3.69 -4.12 -20.45
N VAL A 134 -4.25 -5.26 -20.06
CA VAL A 134 -3.99 -6.54 -20.74
C VAL A 134 -5.08 -6.94 -21.72
N LEU A 135 -6.36 -6.83 -21.35
CA LEU A 135 -7.45 -7.32 -22.18
C LEU A 135 -7.46 -6.75 -23.61
N PRO A 136 -7.27 -5.44 -23.83
CA PRO A 136 -7.28 -4.89 -25.18
C PRO A 136 -6.19 -5.45 -26.11
N LEU A 137 -5.07 -5.92 -25.52
CA LEU A 137 -3.97 -6.50 -26.33
C LEU A 137 -4.33 -7.86 -26.95
N TRP A 138 -5.22 -8.62 -26.30
CA TRP A 138 -5.53 -10.00 -26.66
C TRP A 138 -6.95 -10.22 -27.15
N ILE A 139 -7.87 -9.35 -26.75
CA ILE A 139 -9.27 -9.39 -27.17
C ILE A 139 -9.47 -8.24 -28.16
N SER A 140 -9.21 -8.49 -29.44
CA SER A 140 -9.65 -7.56 -30.48
C SER A 140 -11.17 -7.57 -30.54
N PRO A 141 -11.85 -6.39 -30.57
CA PRO A 141 -13.23 -6.37 -31.05
C PRO A 141 -13.23 -6.99 -32.47
N LYS A 142 -14.01 -8.02 -32.67
CA LYS A 142 -14.31 -8.47 -34.04
C LYS A 142 -15.17 -7.35 -34.64
N ASP A 143 -14.62 -6.65 -35.62
CA ASP A 143 -15.39 -5.76 -36.49
C ASP A 143 -16.56 -6.52 -37.17
#